data_12a5713c408fd031b1013574fad6b894
#
_entry.id   12a5713c408fd031b1013574fad6b894
#
_cell.length_a   1.000
_cell.length_b   1.000
_cell.length_c   1.000
_cell.angle_alpha   90.00
_cell.angle_beta   90.00
_cell.angle_gamma   90.00
#
_symmetry.space_group_name_H-M   'P 1'
#
loop_
_entity.id
_entity.type
_entity.pdbx_description
1 polymer ?
#
loop_
_entity_poly.entity_id
_entity_poly.type
_entity_poly.pdbx_seq_one_letter_code
_entity_poly.pdbx_strand_id
1 'polypeptide(L)'
;YDMGSGLMADLTDCGVDEPTVLDALKTGIDVILFSGDKLLGGPQGGIIAGKKEYIDKMKAHPLARAFRVDKMTLAAMEATFFEYSDIRQARKTIPVLNMITTPAAELKDKAERLAGEIRRTTHHFTVEVEACKDQVGGGSAPTVLLDGYAVAVQGRTLAPEKIERLLRKEEIPIIIRITHNQVYLDVRTIREDEFEYIVAAFTAMDSRQVEG
;
A
#
# COMPACT_ATOMS: atom_id res chain seq x y z
N TYR A 1 -0.62 -19.00 -17.97
CA TYR A 1 0.27 -17.95 -17.45
C TYR A 1 -0.19 -17.49 -16.07
N ASP A 2 0.66 -17.64 -15.05
CA ASP A 2 0.44 -17.09 -13.72
C ASP A 2 1.10 -15.71 -13.67
N MET A 3 0.29 -14.67 -13.66
CA MET A 3 0.74 -13.28 -13.60
C MET A 3 1.01 -12.81 -12.15
N GLY A 4 0.33 -13.42 -11.20
CA GLY A 4 0.44 -13.09 -9.79
C GLY A 4 -0.18 -11.75 -9.40
N SER A 5 0.26 -10.63 -9.98
CA SER A 5 -0.07 -9.27 -9.53
C SER A 5 -1.50 -8.78 -9.85
N GLY A 6 -2.06 -9.21 -10.97
CA GLY A 6 -3.40 -8.78 -11.41
C GLY A 6 -3.50 -7.32 -11.81
N LEU A 7 -2.44 -6.75 -12.37
CA LEU A 7 -2.44 -5.36 -12.83
C LEU A 7 -3.45 -5.15 -13.95
N MET A 8 -4.43 -4.27 -13.73
CA MET A 8 -5.48 -3.94 -14.72
C MET A 8 -5.24 -2.59 -15.40
N ALA A 9 -4.51 -1.69 -14.77
CA ALA A 9 -4.21 -0.36 -15.28
C ALA A 9 -2.74 -0.27 -15.70
N ASP A 10 -2.46 0.36 -16.83
CA ASP A 10 -1.09 0.71 -17.20
C ASP A 10 -0.52 1.72 -16.18
N LEU A 11 0.62 1.39 -15.56
CA LEU A 11 1.32 2.21 -14.57
C LEU A 11 2.76 2.53 -15.00
N THR A 12 3.07 2.42 -16.27
CA THR A 12 4.41 2.74 -16.82
C THR A 12 4.79 4.20 -16.57
N ASP A 13 3.81 5.10 -16.57
CA ASP A 13 3.97 6.52 -16.21
C ASP A 13 4.41 6.74 -14.74
N CYS A 14 4.20 5.75 -13.90
CA CYS A 14 4.64 5.74 -12.49
C CYS A 14 5.89 4.88 -12.26
N GLY A 15 6.51 4.36 -13.32
CA GLY A 15 7.71 3.52 -13.23
C GLY A 15 7.44 2.04 -12.93
N VAL A 16 6.18 1.59 -13.01
CA VAL A 16 5.82 0.17 -12.88
C VAL A 16 5.66 -0.41 -14.28
N ASP A 17 6.71 -1.06 -14.76
CA ASP A 17 6.74 -1.70 -16.07
C ASP A 17 6.36 -3.19 -15.93
N GLU A 18 5.09 -3.44 -15.67
CA GLU A 18 4.49 -4.78 -15.68
C GLU A 18 3.36 -4.85 -16.71
N PRO A 19 3.21 -5.98 -17.42
CA PRO A 19 2.10 -6.15 -18.36
C PRO A 19 0.77 -6.15 -17.61
N THR A 20 -0.24 -5.52 -18.20
CA THR A 20 -1.60 -5.63 -17.68
C THR A 20 -2.21 -7.00 -18.01
N VAL A 21 -3.28 -7.38 -17.29
CA VAL A 21 -4.08 -8.58 -17.60
C VAL A 21 -4.55 -8.55 -19.06
N LEU A 22 -4.98 -7.39 -19.56
CA LEU A 22 -5.45 -7.24 -20.94
C LEU A 22 -4.33 -7.43 -21.96
N ASP A 23 -3.13 -6.92 -21.67
CA ASP A 23 -1.98 -7.10 -22.57
C ASP A 23 -1.54 -8.56 -22.61
N ALA A 24 -1.51 -9.23 -21.46
CA ALA A 24 -1.23 -10.66 -21.43
C ALA A 24 -2.24 -11.48 -22.25
N LEU A 25 -3.53 -11.18 -22.16
CA LEU A 25 -4.56 -11.87 -22.96
C LEU A 25 -4.42 -11.64 -24.47
N LYS A 26 -3.96 -10.45 -24.91
CA LYS A 26 -3.72 -10.15 -26.33
C LYS A 26 -2.59 -10.98 -26.94
N THR A 27 -1.68 -11.55 -26.14
CA THR A 27 -0.58 -12.40 -26.63
C THR A 27 -1.05 -13.77 -27.12
N GLY A 28 -2.34 -14.12 -26.95
CA GLY A 28 -2.89 -15.40 -27.35
C GLY A 28 -2.80 -16.49 -26.28
N ILE A 29 -2.46 -16.14 -25.05
CA ILE A 29 -2.45 -17.05 -23.89
C ILE A 29 -3.85 -17.65 -23.72
N ASP A 30 -3.88 -18.98 -23.47
CA ASP A 30 -5.14 -19.71 -23.32
C ASP A 30 -5.81 -19.43 -21.97
N VAL A 31 -5.04 -19.36 -20.90
CA VAL A 31 -5.50 -19.14 -19.52
C VAL A 31 -4.51 -18.28 -18.77
N ILE A 32 -5.01 -17.29 -18.05
CA ILE A 32 -4.24 -16.43 -17.14
C ILE A 32 -4.79 -16.57 -15.72
N LEU A 33 -3.90 -16.56 -14.75
CA LEU A 33 -4.21 -16.58 -13.32
C LEU A 33 -3.59 -15.36 -12.66
N PHE A 34 -4.32 -14.77 -11.70
CA PHE A 34 -3.81 -13.66 -10.91
C PHE A 34 -4.56 -13.52 -9.58
N SER A 35 -3.95 -12.80 -8.65
CA SER A 35 -4.52 -12.54 -7.32
C SER A 35 -5.39 -11.28 -7.32
N GLY A 36 -6.49 -11.33 -6.56
CA GLY A 36 -7.39 -10.18 -6.38
C GLY A 36 -6.85 -9.13 -5.40
N ASP A 37 -6.07 -9.56 -4.43
CA ASP A 37 -5.61 -8.78 -3.27
C ASP A 37 -4.21 -8.15 -3.42
N LYS A 38 -3.70 -8.09 -4.64
CA LYS A 38 -2.43 -7.42 -4.96
C LYS A 38 -2.67 -6.13 -5.74
N LEU A 39 -2.07 -5.98 -6.94
CA LEU A 39 -2.22 -4.76 -7.75
C LEU A 39 -3.64 -4.55 -8.30
N LEU A 40 -4.47 -5.60 -8.35
CA LEU A 40 -5.90 -5.42 -8.62
C LEU A 40 -6.58 -4.58 -7.53
N GLY A 41 -6.14 -4.70 -6.27
CA GLY A 41 -6.66 -3.92 -5.14
C GLY A 41 -8.03 -4.36 -4.63
N GLY A 42 -8.43 -5.61 -4.92
CA GLY A 42 -9.67 -6.22 -4.47
C GLY A 42 -9.49 -7.15 -3.26
N PRO A 43 -10.52 -7.94 -2.94
CA PRO A 43 -10.43 -8.95 -1.88
C PRO A 43 -9.53 -10.11 -2.28
N GLN A 44 -9.10 -10.89 -1.28
CA GLN A 44 -8.34 -12.09 -1.51
C GLN A 44 -9.15 -13.12 -2.31
N GLY A 45 -8.57 -13.54 -3.43
CA GLY A 45 -9.16 -14.55 -4.31
C GLY A 45 -8.26 -14.78 -5.52
N GLY A 46 -8.24 -16.01 -6.01
CA GLY A 46 -7.61 -16.35 -7.28
C GLY A 46 -8.57 -16.14 -8.43
N ILE A 47 -8.19 -15.35 -9.40
CA ILE A 47 -8.97 -15.10 -10.61
C ILE A 47 -8.36 -15.89 -11.76
N ILE A 48 -9.21 -16.58 -12.51
CA ILE A 48 -8.85 -17.34 -13.71
C ILE A 48 -9.63 -16.78 -14.88
N ALA A 49 -8.95 -16.28 -15.89
CA ALA A 49 -9.53 -15.78 -17.11
C ALA A 49 -8.89 -16.44 -18.32
N GLY A 50 -9.63 -16.55 -19.44
CA GLY A 50 -9.09 -17.14 -20.66
C GLY A 50 -10.15 -17.70 -21.59
N LYS A 51 -9.74 -18.59 -22.51
CA LYS A 51 -10.61 -19.17 -23.52
C LYS A 51 -11.73 -19.97 -22.87
N LYS A 52 -12.94 -19.76 -23.37
CA LYS A 52 -14.18 -20.35 -22.86
C LYS A 52 -14.10 -21.85 -22.64
N GLU A 53 -13.50 -22.58 -23.58
CA GLU A 53 -13.39 -24.04 -23.52
C GLU A 53 -12.64 -24.56 -22.28
N TYR A 54 -11.60 -23.85 -21.84
CA TYR A 54 -10.83 -24.20 -20.63
C TYR A 54 -11.58 -23.77 -19.38
N ILE A 55 -12.13 -22.57 -19.37
CA ILE A 55 -12.89 -22.06 -18.23
C ILE A 55 -14.13 -22.92 -17.96
N ASP A 56 -14.86 -23.36 -18.99
CA ASP A 56 -16.03 -24.21 -18.82
C ASP A 56 -15.64 -25.61 -18.24
N LYS A 57 -14.52 -26.18 -18.68
CA LYS A 57 -14.00 -27.44 -18.12
C LYS A 57 -13.65 -27.27 -16.64
N MET A 58 -12.99 -26.16 -16.26
CA MET A 58 -12.63 -25.88 -14.86
C MET A 58 -13.91 -25.71 -14.00
N LYS A 59 -14.91 -24.95 -14.48
CA LYS A 59 -16.18 -24.76 -13.77
C LYS A 59 -16.95 -26.07 -13.55
N ALA A 60 -16.87 -27.00 -14.51
CA ALA A 60 -17.53 -28.30 -14.42
C ALA A 60 -16.83 -29.28 -13.48
N HIS A 61 -15.57 -29.03 -13.11
CA HIS A 61 -14.81 -29.91 -12.25
C HIS A 61 -15.32 -29.87 -10.81
N PRO A 62 -15.47 -31.01 -10.09
CA PRO A 62 -15.96 -31.05 -8.71
C PRO A 62 -15.19 -30.16 -7.74
N LEU A 63 -13.88 -30.03 -7.90
CA LEU A 63 -13.03 -29.15 -7.07
C LEU A 63 -13.40 -27.67 -7.18
N ALA A 64 -13.99 -27.21 -8.28
CA ALA A 64 -14.42 -25.82 -8.40
C ALA A 64 -15.37 -25.43 -7.28
N ARG A 65 -16.22 -26.36 -6.82
CA ARG A 65 -17.11 -26.09 -5.68
C ARG A 65 -16.37 -26.00 -4.34
N ALA A 66 -15.28 -26.76 -4.17
CA ALA A 66 -14.47 -26.74 -2.95
C ALA A 66 -13.64 -25.45 -2.84
N PHE A 67 -13.17 -24.93 -3.98
CA PHE A 67 -12.28 -23.76 -4.02
C PHE A 67 -12.98 -22.43 -4.31
N ARG A 68 -14.28 -22.44 -4.57
CA ARG A 68 -15.00 -21.19 -4.83
C ARG A 68 -14.96 -20.26 -3.62
N VAL A 69 -14.78 -18.99 -3.86
CA VAL A 69 -14.95 -17.95 -2.86
C VAL A 69 -16.43 -17.80 -2.44
N ASP A 70 -16.67 -17.21 -1.30
CA ASP A 70 -18.02 -16.91 -0.82
C ASP A 70 -18.63 -15.70 -1.56
N LYS A 71 -19.93 -15.48 -1.32
CA LYS A 71 -20.68 -14.43 -2.02
C LYS A 71 -20.28 -13.01 -1.59
N MET A 72 -19.75 -12.82 -0.38
CA MET A 72 -19.27 -11.49 0.06
C MET A 72 -18.01 -11.12 -0.70
N THR A 73 -17.07 -12.08 -0.83
CA THR A 73 -15.88 -11.92 -1.65
C THR A 73 -16.22 -11.63 -3.12
N LEU A 74 -17.25 -12.33 -3.68
CA LEU A 74 -17.70 -12.06 -5.05
C LEU A 74 -18.26 -10.64 -5.20
N ALA A 75 -19.09 -10.18 -4.26
CA ALA A 75 -19.66 -8.83 -4.30
C ALA A 75 -18.57 -7.75 -4.20
N ALA A 76 -17.59 -7.94 -3.31
CA ALA A 76 -16.45 -7.02 -3.20
C ALA A 76 -15.58 -7.04 -4.47
N MET A 77 -15.37 -8.21 -5.07
CA MET A 77 -14.63 -8.33 -6.33
C MET A 77 -15.36 -7.64 -7.48
N GLU A 78 -16.69 -7.80 -7.57
CA GLU A 78 -17.53 -7.12 -8.56
C GLU A 78 -17.41 -5.60 -8.41
N ALA A 79 -17.52 -5.07 -7.19
CA ALA A 79 -17.33 -3.65 -6.91
C ALA A 79 -15.93 -3.17 -7.33
N THR A 80 -14.88 -3.95 -7.03
CA THR A 80 -13.51 -3.63 -7.45
C THR A 80 -13.40 -3.55 -8.98
N PHE A 81 -13.92 -4.53 -9.72
CA PHE A 81 -13.90 -4.48 -11.19
C PHE A 81 -14.72 -3.33 -11.75
N PHE A 82 -15.80 -2.94 -11.09
CA PHE A 82 -16.60 -1.80 -11.49
C PHE A 82 -15.81 -0.49 -11.46
N GLU A 83 -14.94 -0.29 -10.47
CA GLU A 83 -14.05 0.88 -10.42
C GLU A 83 -13.16 1.00 -11.66
N TYR A 84 -12.72 -0.12 -12.24
CA TYR A 84 -11.90 -0.14 -13.45
C TYR A 84 -12.68 0.25 -14.74
N SER A 85 -13.97 0.52 -14.66
CA SER A 85 -14.72 1.09 -15.80
C SER A 85 -14.23 2.49 -16.18
N ASP A 86 -13.65 3.23 -15.23
CA ASP A 86 -12.87 4.46 -15.47
C ASP A 86 -11.51 4.34 -14.74
N ILE A 87 -10.44 4.15 -15.51
CA ILE A 87 -9.08 4.01 -14.96
C ILE A 87 -8.63 5.22 -14.15
N ARG A 88 -9.07 6.43 -14.52
CA ARG A 88 -8.72 7.66 -13.76
C ARG A 88 -9.39 7.67 -12.40
N GLN A 89 -10.60 7.14 -12.33
CA GLN A 89 -11.31 6.99 -11.05
C GLN A 89 -10.68 5.86 -10.23
N ALA A 90 -10.40 4.70 -10.84
CA ALA A 90 -9.75 3.57 -10.19
C ALA A 90 -8.41 3.96 -9.51
N ARG A 91 -7.57 4.76 -10.20
CA ARG A 91 -6.32 5.28 -9.62
C ARG A 91 -6.52 6.13 -8.36
N LYS A 92 -7.72 6.69 -8.13
CA LYS A 92 -8.04 7.49 -6.95
C LYS A 92 -8.72 6.69 -5.86
N THR A 93 -9.62 5.79 -6.23
CA THR A 93 -10.50 5.07 -5.29
C THR A 93 -9.92 3.75 -4.82
N ILE A 94 -9.14 3.07 -5.66
CA ILE A 94 -8.48 1.82 -5.27
C ILE A 94 -7.20 2.16 -4.49
N PRO A 95 -7.11 1.81 -3.19
CA PRO A 95 -6.04 2.29 -2.32
C PRO A 95 -4.63 1.98 -2.83
N VAL A 96 -4.38 0.75 -3.30
CA VAL A 96 -3.06 0.37 -3.83
C VAL A 96 -2.67 1.18 -5.05
N LEU A 97 -3.60 1.44 -5.97
CA LEU A 97 -3.35 2.26 -7.15
C LEU A 97 -3.10 3.73 -6.75
N ASN A 98 -3.90 4.26 -5.85
CA ASN A 98 -3.71 5.61 -5.33
C ASN A 98 -2.32 5.78 -4.72
N MET A 99 -1.91 4.86 -3.84
CA MET A 99 -0.60 4.88 -3.23
C MET A 99 0.54 4.85 -4.26
N ILE A 100 0.43 4.01 -5.30
CA ILE A 100 1.47 3.90 -6.34
C ILE A 100 1.51 5.16 -7.20
N THR A 101 0.36 5.70 -7.59
CA THR A 101 0.26 6.79 -8.56
C THR A 101 0.38 8.18 -7.95
N THR A 102 0.42 8.30 -6.62
CA THR A 102 0.61 9.60 -5.96
C THR A 102 2.01 10.17 -6.29
N PRO A 103 2.08 11.37 -6.89
CA PRO A 103 3.34 11.99 -7.27
C PRO A 103 4.24 12.30 -6.06
N ALA A 104 5.57 12.18 -6.23
CA ALA A 104 6.53 12.48 -5.18
C ALA A 104 6.40 13.91 -4.61
N ALA A 105 6.02 14.88 -5.45
CA ALA A 105 5.78 16.26 -4.99
C ALA A 105 4.65 16.34 -3.97
N GLU A 106 3.53 15.66 -4.21
CA GLU A 106 2.40 15.60 -3.27
C GLU A 106 2.78 14.89 -1.97
N LEU A 107 3.61 13.82 -2.07
CA LEU A 107 4.13 13.13 -0.89
C LEU A 107 5.05 14.02 -0.08
N LYS A 108 5.85 14.89 -0.73
CA LYS A 108 6.68 15.87 -0.04
C LYS A 108 5.82 16.85 0.77
N ASP A 109 4.81 17.43 0.14
CA ASP A 109 3.92 18.37 0.80
C ASP A 109 3.18 17.71 1.98
N LYS A 110 2.77 16.46 1.81
CA LYS A 110 2.15 15.66 2.86
C LYS A 110 3.10 15.39 4.02
N ALA A 111 4.37 15.05 3.73
CA ALA A 111 5.41 14.84 4.73
C ALA A 111 5.73 16.13 5.50
N GLU A 112 5.81 17.28 4.82
CA GLU A 112 6.05 18.57 5.47
C GLU A 112 4.91 18.96 6.43
N ARG A 113 3.65 18.67 6.07
CA ARG A 113 2.52 18.91 6.95
C ARG A 113 2.60 18.05 8.21
N LEU A 114 2.78 16.73 8.07
CA LEU A 114 2.90 15.82 9.22
C LEU A 114 4.10 16.19 10.09
N ALA A 115 5.27 16.44 9.50
CA ALA A 115 6.47 16.87 10.21
C ALA A 115 6.25 18.17 10.97
N GLY A 116 5.58 19.14 10.35
CA GLY A 116 5.23 20.42 10.96
C GLY A 116 4.32 20.26 12.18
N GLU A 117 3.36 19.34 12.15
CA GLU A 117 2.49 19.05 13.29
C GLU A 117 3.23 18.39 14.44
N ILE A 118 4.08 17.39 14.16
CA ILE A 118 4.91 16.75 15.20
C ILE A 118 5.88 17.77 15.82
N ARG A 119 6.56 18.59 15.01
CA ARG A 119 7.50 19.64 15.51
C ARG A 119 6.84 20.64 16.45
N ARG A 120 5.57 20.98 16.21
CA ARG A 120 4.83 21.94 17.06
C ARG A 120 4.48 21.40 18.44
N THR A 121 4.37 20.10 18.59
CA THR A 121 3.88 19.45 19.81
C THR A 121 4.98 18.70 20.58
N THR A 122 6.22 18.63 20.05
CA THR A 122 7.30 17.88 20.66
C THR A 122 8.59 18.70 20.76
N HIS A 123 9.40 18.45 21.81
CA HIS A 123 10.66 19.15 22.09
C HIS A 123 11.88 18.20 22.19
N HIS A 124 11.62 16.91 22.43
CA HIS A 124 12.67 15.89 22.62
C HIS A 124 12.90 15.02 21.36
N PHE A 125 12.28 15.41 20.25
CA PHE A 125 12.46 14.78 18.96
C PHE A 125 13.05 15.76 17.93
N THR A 126 13.95 15.27 17.09
CA THR A 126 14.34 15.93 15.85
C THR A 126 13.48 15.32 14.75
N VAL A 127 12.83 16.16 13.96
CA VAL A 127 11.88 15.73 12.93
C VAL A 127 12.26 16.36 11.59
N GLU A 128 12.57 15.55 10.60
CA GLU A 128 12.99 15.99 9.29
C GLU A 128 12.16 15.32 8.19
N VAL A 129 12.10 15.93 7.02
CA VAL A 129 11.49 15.34 5.83
C VAL A 129 12.60 14.87 4.92
N GLU A 130 12.61 13.57 4.61
CA GLU A 130 13.64 12.96 3.80
C GLU A 130 13.05 12.31 2.54
N ALA A 131 13.75 12.44 1.42
CA ALA A 131 13.45 11.69 0.22
C ALA A 131 13.82 10.21 0.45
N CYS A 132 12.95 9.32 0.02
CA CYS A 132 13.16 7.88 0.14
C CYS A 132 12.76 7.15 -1.14
N LYS A 133 13.08 5.86 -1.18
CA LYS A 133 12.59 4.94 -2.20
C LYS A 133 11.63 3.95 -1.55
N ASP A 134 10.42 3.88 -2.07
CA ASP A 134 9.38 2.99 -1.60
C ASP A 134 9.31 1.74 -2.47
N GLN A 135 9.04 0.60 -1.87
CA GLN A 135 8.84 -0.67 -2.57
C GLN A 135 7.35 -0.98 -2.66
N VAL A 136 6.92 -1.50 -3.81
CA VAL A 136 5.52 -1.92 -4.00
C VAL A 136 5.20 -3.16 -3.14
N GLY A 137 6.15 -4.08 -3.00
CA GLY A 137 6.02 -5.23 -2.11
C GLY A 137 6.35 -6.56 -2.77
N GLY A 138 6.50 -7.59 -1.95
CA GLY A 138 6.82 -8.94 -2.41
C GLY A 138 5.67 -9.56 -3.21
N GLY A 139 5.97 -10.07 -4.40
CA GLY A 139 4.99 -10.71 -5.30
C GLY A 139 4.23 -9.76 -6.21
N SER A 140 4.56 -8.47 -6.20
CA SER A 140 4.02 -7.47 -7.13
C SER A 140 5.09 -6.42 -7.38
N ALA A 141 5.61 -6.31 -8.60
CA ALA A 141 6.66 -5.38 -8.99
C ALA A 141 7.85 -5.33 -7.98
N PRO A 142 8.49 -6.47 -7.63
CA PRO A 142 9.44 -6.54 -6.51
C PRO A 142 10.71 -5.73 -6.73
N THR A 143 11.03 -5.40 -7.97
CA THR A 143 12.22 -4.61 -8.36
C THR A 143 11.92 -3.13 -8.54
N VAL A 144 10.65 -2.73 -8.46
CA VAL A 144 10.23 -1.34 -8.66
C VAL A 144 10.47 -0.54 -7.38
N LEU A 145 11.17 0.58 -7.55
CA LEU A 145 11.40 1.57 -6.50
C LEU A 145 10.71 2.88 -6.91
N LEU A 146 9.75 3.29 -6.12
CA LEU A 146 9.00 4.53 -6.31
C LEU A 146 9.67 5.67 -5.54
N ASP A 147 9.77 6.84 -6.17
CA ASP A 147 10.20 8.05 -5.48
C ASP A 147 9.18 8.47 -4.43
N GLY A 148 9.62 8.63 -3.19
CA GLY A 148 8.77 8.96 -2.06
C GLY A 148 9.42 9.92 -1.07
N TYR A 149 8.66 10.24 -0.03
CA TYR A 149 9.12 11.02 1.10
C TYR A 149 8.63 10.39 2.40
N ALA A 150 9.46 10.49 3.42
CA ALA A 150 9.13 10.04 4.77
C ALA A 150 9.38 11.17 5.78
N VAL A 151 8.69 11.11 6.91
CA VAL A 151 9.04 11.91 8.08
C VAL A 151 10.01 11.09 8.91
N ALA A 152 11.28 11.52 8.96
CA ALA A 152 12.32 10.94 9.77
C ALA A 152 12.29 11.54 11.18
N VAL A 153 12.16 10.70 12.20
CA VAL A 153 12.08 11.13 13.59
C VAL A 153 13.19 10.47 14.41
N GLN A 154 13.97 11.30 15.09
CA GLN A 154 15.02 10.87 15.99
C GLN A 154 14.74 11.36 17.42
N GLY A 155 14.66 10.45 18.37
CA GLY A 155 14.59 10.80 19.80
C GLY A 155 15.94 11.26 20.32
N ARG A 156 15.96 12.33 21.12
CA ARG A 156 17.21 12.79 21.79
C ARG A 156 17.69 11.82 22.85
N THR A 157 16.77 11.15 23.52
CA THR A 157 17.05 10.19 24.62
C THR A 157 16.47 8.81 24.35
N LEU A 158 15.51 8.69 23.44
CA LEU A 158 14.85 7.43 23.10
C LEU A 158 15.49 6.80 21.86
N ALA A 159 15.91 5.55 21.99
CA ALA A 159 16.36 4.76 20.86
C ALA A 159 15.19 4.43 19.91
N PRO A 160 15.43 4.29 18.60
CA PRO A 160 14.39 4.02 17.59
C PRO A 160 13.53 2.79 17.91
N GLU A 161 14.13 1.72 18.41
CA GLU A 161 13.42 0.48 18.77
C GLU A 161 12.48 0.68 19.97
N LYS A 162 12.81 1.62 20.84
CA LYS A 162 11.92 1.98 21.96
C LYS A 162 10.74 2.77 21.45
N ILE A 163 10.96 3.72 20.54
CA ILE A 163 9.91 4.50 19.89
C ILE A 163 8.98 3.56 19.11
N GLU A 164 9.52 2.66 18.29
CA GLU A 164 8.74 1.66 17.55
C GLU A 164 7.85 0.85 18.49
N ARG A 165 8.41 0.36 19.58
CA ARG A 165 7.67 -0.45 20.57
C ARG A 165 6.54 0.32 21.25
N LEU A 166 6.73 1.61 21.48
CA LEU A 166 5.70 2.48 22.05
C LEU A 166 4.58 2.73 21.02
N LEU A 167 4.95 3.09 19.80
CA LEU A 167 4.00 3.32 18.70
C LEU A 167 3.12 2.09 18.39
N ARG A 168 3.70 0.89 18.45
CA ARG A 168 2.95 -0.36 18.27
C ARG A 168 1.97 -0.68 19.41
N LYS A 169 2.11 -0.04 20.57
CA LYS A 169 1.27 -0.25 21.75
C LYS A 169 0.18 0.81 21.92
N GLU A 170 0.15 1.80 21.05
CA GLU A 170 -0.95 2.77 21.05
C GLU A 170 -2.28 2.06 20.79
N GLU A 171 -3.39 2.67 21.18
CA GLU A 171 -4.74 2.15 20.95
C GLU A 171 -4.98 1.86 19.46
N ILE A 172 -4.50 2.74 18.59
CA ILE A 172 -4.35 2.52 17.15
C ILE A 172 -2.87 2.30 16.88
N PRO A 173 -2.40 1.05 16.65
CA PRO A 173 -1.00 0.76 16.45
C PRO A 173 -0.41 1.49 15.24
N ILE A 174 0.68 2.21 15.45
CA ILE A 174 1.41 2.90 14.40
C ILE A 174 2.61 2.06 13.99
N ILE A 175 2.63 1.62 12.74
CA ILE A 175 3.69 0.78 12.19
C ILE A 175 4.65 1.67 11.39
N ILE A 176 5.93 1.61 11.78
CA ILE A 176 6.99 2.43 11.20
C ILE A 176 8.11 1.54 10.65
N ARG A 177 9.03 2.14 9.90
CA ARG A 177 10.32 1.54 9.58
C ARG A 177 11.44 2.17 10.42
N ILE A 178 12.49 1.40 10.70
CA ILE A 178 13.74 1.94 11.25
C ILE A 178 14.78 1.90 10.13
N THR A 179 15.32 3.05 9.80
CA THR A 179 16.34 3.22 8.75
C THR A 179 17.38 4.23 9.24
N HIS A 180 18.68 3.97 9.01
CA HIS A 180 19.77 4.85 9.45
C HIS A 180 19.68 5.28 10.93
N ASN A 181 19.24 4.39 11.79
CA ASN A 181 19.05 4.64 13.24
C ASN A 181 18.01 5.74 13.53
N GLN A 182 17.02 5.90 12.67
CA GLN A 182 15.89 6.83 12.82
C GLN A 182 14.58 6.09 12.56
N VAL A 183 13.48 6.62 13.10
CA VAL A 183 12.12 6.18 12.80
C VAL A 183 11.63 6.87 11.53
N TYR A 184 11.14 6.10 10.59
CA TYR A 184 10.57 6.58 9.34
C TYR A 184 9.06 6.35 9.30
N LEU A 185 8.33 7.43 9.12
CA LEU A 185 6.89 7.45 8.85
C LEU A 185 6.70 7.65 7.34
N ASP A 186 6.37 6.58 6.63
CA ASP A 186 6.17 6.60 5.18
C ASP A 186 4.82 7.23 4.84
N VAL A 187 4.83 8.47 4.40
CA VAL A 187 3.59 9.20 4.14
C VAL A 187 2.79 8.67 2.95
N ARG A 188 3.38 7.84 2.08
CA ARG A 188 2.66 7.17 1.00
C ARG A 188 1.53 6.27 1.52
N THR A 189 1.74 5.60 2.64
CA THR A 189 0.79 4.66 3.23
C THR A 189 -0.02 5.22 4.40
N ILE A 190 0.27 6.45 4.84
CA ILE A 190 -0.45 7.15 5.90
C ILE A 190 -1.53 8.03 5.28
N ARG A 191 -2.77 7.97 5.75
CA ARG A 191 -3.83 8.88 5.34
C ARG A 191 -3.77 10.17 6.15
N GLU A 192 -4.31 11.27 5.62
CA GLU A 192 -4.28 12.57 6.32
C GLU A 192 -5.15 12.57 7.58
N ASP A 193 -6.24 11.82 7.58
CA ASP A 193 -7.11 11.63 8.75
C ASP A 193 -6.46 10.78 9.87
N GLU A 194 -5.28 10.21 9.62
CA GLU A 194 -4.50 9.47 10.60
C GLU A 194 -3.42 10.33 11.29
N PHE A 195 -3.20 11.56 10.82
CA PHE A 195 -2.16 12.45 11.37
C PHE A 195 -2.37 12.72 12.84
N GLU A 196 -3.61 12.95 13.27
CA GLU A 196 -3.95 13.24 14.66
C GLU A 196 -3.49 12.15 15.62
N TYR A 197 -3.62 10.86 15.23
CA TYR A 197 -3.17 9.73 16.06
C TYR A 197 -1.65 9.68 16.19
N ILE A 198 -0.95 9.93 15.07
CA ILE A 198 0.52 9.97 15.05
C ILE A 198 1.04 11.11 15.91
N VAL A 199 0.51 12.31 15.74
CA VAL A 199 0.90 13.50 16.50
C VAL A 199 0.61 13.32 17.98
N ALA A 200 -0.55 12.78 18.35
CA ALA A 200 -0.90 12.49 19.75
C ALA A 200 0.07 11.49 20.39
N ALA A 201 0.45 10.43 19.68
CA ALA A 201 1.40 9.43 20.16
C ALA A 201 2.78 10.04 20.45
N PHE A 202 3.32 10.85 19.52
CA PHE A 202 4.60 11.53 19.74
C PHE A 202 4.53 12.56 20.87
N THR A 203 3.42 13.31 20.98
CA THR A 203 3.19 14.28 22.07
C THR A 203 3.18 13.58 23.44
N ALA A 204 2.48 12.44 23.53
CA ALA A 204 2.46 11.66 24.78
C ALA A 204 3.83 11.09 25.14
N MET A 205 4.63 10.66 24.16
CA MET A 205 6.00 10.21 24.40
C MET A 205 6.90 11.37 24.83
N ASP A 206 6.75 12.55 24.27
CA ASP A 206 7.52 13.75 24.62
C ASP A 206 7.27 14.16 26.06
N SER A 207 6.02 14.20 26.49
CA SER A 207 5.62 14.56 27.86
C SER A 207 6.23 13.62 28.92
N ARG A 208 6.27 12.32 28.62
CA ARG A 208 6.86 11.31 29.53
C ARG A 208 8.39 11.45 29.69
N GLN A 209 9.07 12.13 28.77
CA GLN A 209 10.52 12.41 28.89
C GLN A 209 10.82 13.62 29.78
N VAL A 210 9.82 14.45 30.07
CA VAL A 210 9.96 15.61 30.97
C VAL A 210 9.86 15.18 32.45
N GLU A 211 9.16 14.06 32.71
CA GLU A 211 8.87 13.59 34.08
C GLU A 211 9.93 12.59 34.63
N GLY A 212 10.92 12.19 33.83
CA GLY A 212 11.99 11.23 34.22
C GLY A 212 13.37 11.82 34.14
#